data_49f40551fb3725feb8a6037b8a75cad9
#
_entry.id   49f40551fb3725feb8a6037b8a75cad9
#
_cell.length_a   1.000
_cell.length_b   1.000
_cell.length_c   1.000
_cell.angle_alpha   90.00
_cell.angle_beta   90.00
_cell.angle_gamma   90.00
#
_symmetry.space_group_name_H-M   'P 1'
#
loop_
_entity.id
_entity.type
_entity.pdbx_description
1 polymer ?
#
loop_
_entity_poly.entity_id
_entity_poly.type
_entity_poly.pdbx_seq_one_letter_code
_entity_poly.pdbx_strand_id
1 'polypeptide(L)'
;MITVIFFLVGFATTSAITGNGSSGLLVNARQSDLVSVLDDLAQRQARLQTEYDRLESSRQTLLGGDQYQALNEAKRRVAALQVLAGSEPVVGSGITITISGNLSATTLLDAIQELRDGGATAIQVSDRDLAVRVVASSWFADSANGVTVSGTALQVPIVISAIGDSSVLEPALKIPGGLQDTVGSGGGTINTVASQDVEISAVVPLPKS
;
A
#
# COMPACT_ATOMS: atom_id res chain seq x y z
N MET A 1 -92.72 15.62 -58.75
CA MET A 1 -91.34 16.15 -59.13
C MET A 1 -90.67 16.98 -58.02
N ILE A 2 -91.40 17.72 -57.23
CA ILE A 2 -90.84 18.60 -56.16
C ILE A 2 -90.14 17.80 -55.06
N THR A 3 -90.64 16.62 -54.66
CA THR A 3 -90.06 15.78 -53.61
C THR A 3 -88.70 15.17 -53.95
N VAL A 4 -88.40 14.90 -55.23
CA VAL A 4 -87.12 14.35 -55.70
C VAL A 4 -85.97 15.41 -55.60
N ILE A 5 -86.32 16.70 -55.84
CA ILE A 5 -85.38 17.81 -55.73
C ILE A 5 -84.93 18.05 -54.26
N PHE A 6 -85.88 17.95 -53.31
CA PHE A 6 -85.56 18.09 -51.89
C PHE A 6 -84.70 16.92 -51.40
N PHE A 7 -84.85 15.71 -51.93
CA PHE A 7 -84.06 14.55 -51.58
C PHE A 7 -82.62 14.69 -52.12
N LEU A 8 -82.43 15.19 -53.33
CA LEU A 8 -81.17 15.45 -53.94
C LEU A 8 -80.40 16.59 -53.24
N VAL A 9 -81.04 17.65 -52.83
CA VAL A 9 -80.51 18.77 -52.10
C VAL A 9 -80.10 18.34 -50.66
N GLY A 10 -80.93 17.55 -49.99
CA GLY A 10 -80.68 17.00 -48.68
C GLY A 10 -79.47 16.04 -48.67
N PHE A 11 -79.33 15.21 -49.72
CA PHE A 11 -78.19 14.28 -49.84
C PHE A 11 -76.89 15.02 -50.18
N ALA A 12 -76.91 16.08 -50.95
CA ALA A 12 -75.75 16.89 -51.27
C ALA A 12 -75.23 17.64 -50.03
N THR A 13 -76.09 18.13 -49.15
CA THR A 13 -75.65 18.81 -47.90
C THR A 13 -75.13 17.85 -46.86
N THR A 14 -75.63 16.63 -46.75
CA THR A 14 -75.07 15.62 -45.81
C THR A 14 -73.71 15.10 -46.28
N SER A 15 -73.46 14.96 -47.57
CA SER A 15 -72.15 14.57 -48.08
C SER A 15 -71.10 15.65 -47.91
N ALA A 16 -71.44 16.92 -47.93
CA ALA A 16 -70.48 18.03 -47.71
C ALA A 16 -70.05 18.18 -46.24
N ILE A 17 -70.93 17.81 -45.30
CA ILE A 17 -70.62 17.89 -43.87
C ILE A 17 -69.75 16.71 -43.39
N THR A 18 -69.85 15.53 -44.03
CA THR A 18 -69.14 14.33 -43.64
C THR A 18 -67.70 14.28 -44.22
N GLY A 19 -67.43 15.07 -45.28
CA GLY A 19 -66.14 15.02 -45.98
C GLY A 19 -65.02 15.95 -45.43
N ASN A 20 -65.39 16.94 -44.61
CA ASN A 20 -64.39 17.99 -44.22
C ASN A 20 -63.96 17.97 -42.77
N GLY A 21 -64.47 17.04 -41.94
CA GLY A 21 -64.12 16.97 -40.49
C GLY A 21 -63.11 15.92 -40.11
N SER A 22 -62.89 14.88 -40.92
CA SER A 22 -62.05 13.75 -40.51
C SER A 22 -60.63 13.77 -41.04
N SER A 23 -60.36 14.54 -42.11
CA SER A 23 -58.99 14.58 -42.67
C SER A 23 -58.02 15.48 -41.85
N GLY A 24 -58.56 16.55 -41.26
CA GLY A 24 -57.72 17.46 -40.44
C GLY A 24 -57.35 16.89 -39.07
N LEU A 25 -58.24 16.12 -38.45
CA LEU A 25 -57.98 15.50 -37.15
C LEU A 25 -57.00 14.33 -37.26
N LEU A 26 -57.05 13.55 -38.33
CA LEU A 26 -56.14 12.43 -38.58
C LEU A 26 -54.74 12.89 -39.01
N VAL A 27 -54.60 14.02 -39.68
CA VAL A 27 -53.30 14.60 -40.05
C VAL A 27 -52.63 15.21 -38.83
N ASN A 28 -53.37 15.92 -38.00
CA ASN A 28 -52.86 16.49 -36.77
C ASN A 28 -52.51 15.41 -35.72
N ALA A 29 -53.30 14.34 -35.62
CA ALA A 29 -53.03 13.21 -34.75
C ALA A 29 -51.72 12.48 -35.16
N ARG A 30 -51.50 12.27 -36.46
CA ARG A 30 -50.25 11.68 -36.94
C ARG A 30 -49.03 12.59 -36.73
N GLN A 31 -49.22 13.89 -36.81
CA GLN A 31 -48.14 14.84 -36.59
C GLN A 31 -47.76 14.93 -35.10
N SER A 32 -48.70 14.92 -34.18
CA SER A 32 -48.46 14.86 -32.73
C SER A 32 -47.86 13.54 -32.31
N ASP A 33 -48.28 12.42 -32.91
CA ASP A 33 -47.69 11.11 -32.64
C ASP A 33 -46.22 11.04 -33.09
N LEU A 34 -45.91 11.58 -34.27
CA LEU A 34 -44.53 11.66 -34.76
C LEU A 34 -43.63 12.52 -33.88
N VAL A 35 -44.11 13.67 -33.43
CA VAL A 35 -43.38 14.55 -32.49
C VAL A 35 -43.16 13.84 -31.16
N SER A 36 -44.18 13.14 -30.65
CA SER A 36 -44.08 12.37 -29.41
C SER A 36 -43.04 11.22 -29.51
N VAL A 37 -43.02 10.51 -30.65
CA VAL A 37 -42.03 9.44 -30.89
C VAL A 37 -40.63 10.02 -31.05
N LEU A 38 -40.48 11.17 -31.71
CA LEU A 38 -39.18 11.83 -31.83
C LEU A 38 -38.65 12.32 -30.47
N ASP A 39 -39.53 12.84 -29.62
CA ASP A 39 -39.16 13.29 -28.26
C ASP A 39 -38.80 12.09 -27.38
N ASP A 40 -39.52 10.98 -27.42
CA ASP A 40 -39.20 9.74 -26.73
C ASP A 40 -37.85 9.17 -27.21
N LEU A 41 -37.59 9.18 -28.53
CA LEU A 41 -36.33 8.77 -29.11
C LEU A 41 -35.16 9.69 -28.65
N ALA A 42 -35.37 11.00 -28.67
CA ALA A 42 -34.39 11.97 -28.21
C ALA A 42 -34.07 11.78 -26.70
N GLN A 43 -35.09 11.56 -25.88
CA GLN A 43 -34.92 11.26 -24.45
C GLN A 43 -34.20 9.93 -24.22
N ARG A 44 -34.51 8.90 -24.98
CA ARG A 44 -33.79 7.60 -24.90
C ARG A 44 -32.31 7.75 -25.31
N GLN A 45 -32.06 8.50 -26.38
CA GLN A 45 -30.70 8.78 -26.82
C GLN A 45 -29.91 9.53 -25.74
N ALA A 46 -30.49 10.56 -25.12
CA ALA A 46 -29.85 11.31 -24.03
C ALA A 46 -29.57 10.41 -22.80
N ARG A 47 -30.50 9.53 -22.44
CA ARG A 47 -30.30 8.56 -21.34
C ARG A 47 -29.16 7.58 -21.66
N LEU A 48 -29.16 7.01 -22.87
CA LEU A 48 -28.10 6.09 -23.30
C LEU A 48 -26.74 6.78 -23.33
N GLN A 49 -26.66 8.02 -23.79
CA GLN A 49 -25.40 8.79 -23.76
C GLN A 49 -24.94 9.01 -22.34
N THR A 50 -25.80 9.40 -21.42
CA THR A 50 -25.46 9.58 -20.00
C THR A 50 -24.99 8.28 -19.35
N GLU A 51 -25.62 7.16 -19.67
CA GLU A 51 -25.24 5.84 -19.17
C GLU A 51 -23.88 5.41 -19.72
N TYR A 52 -23.63 5.66 -21.01
CA TYR A 52 -22.34 5.39 -21.64
C TYR A 52 -21.22 6.20 -20.97
N ASP A 53 -21.41 7.49 -20.78
CA ASP A 53 -20.42 8.38 -20.14
C ASP A 53 -20.13 7.94 -18.69
N ARG A 54 -21.17 7.51 -17.97
CA ARG A 54 -21.04 6.97 -16.61
C ARG A 54 -20.28 5.66 -16.58
N LEU A 55 -20.56 4.73 -17.50
CA LEU A 55 -19.85 3.46 -17.59
C LEU A 55 -18.38 3.65 -17.96
N GLU A 56 -18.08 4.55 -18.93
CA GLU A 56 -16.69 4.85 -19.31
C GLU A 56 -15.93 5.51 -18.17
N SER A 57 -16.54 6.43 -17.44
CA SER A 57 -15.95 7.02 -16.23
C SER A 57 -15.69 5.98 -15.14
N SER A 58 -16.63 5.07 -14.90
CA SER A 58 -16.48 3.96 -13.95
C SER A 58 -15.36 3.01 -14.40
N ARG A 59 -15.30 2.68 -15.68
CA ARG A 59 -14.23 1.86 -16.24
C ARG A 59 -12.86 2.51 -16.06
N GLN A 60 -12.71 3.79 -16.32
CA GLN A 60 -11.46 4.53 -16.14
C GLN A 60 -11.05 4.57 -14.66
N THR A 61 -12.00 4.76 -13.75
CA THR A 61 -11.75 4.74 -12.31
C THR A 61 -11.28 3.38 -11.83
N LEU A 62 -11.89 2.31 -12.28
CA LEU A 62 -11.50 0.94 -11.93
C LEU A 62 -10.13 0.57 -12.51
N LEU A 63 -9.86 0.88 -13.76
CA LEU A 63 -8.57 0.58 -14.40
C LEU A 63 -7.43 1.41 -13.82
N GLY A 64 -7.66 2.69 -13.51
CA GLY A 64 -6.65 3.58 -12.92
C GLY A 64 -6.39 3.28 -11.45
N GLY A 65 -7.45 3.06 -10.67
CA GLY A 65 -7.36 2.83 -9.23
C GLY A 65 -6.63 1.54 -8.87
N ASP A 66 -6.96 0.45 -9.51
CA ASP A 66 -6.35 -0.87 -9.24
C ASP A 66 -4.87 -0.93 -9.60
N GLN A 67 -4.47 -0.31 -10.71
CA GLN A 67 -3.06 -0.26 -11.12
C GLN A 67 -2.21 0.59 -10.15
N TYR A 68 -2.70 1.74 -9.73
CA TYR A 68 -2.00 2.58 -8.74
C TYR A 68 -1.91 1.91 -7.38
N GLN A 69 -2.97 1.24 -6.93
CA GLN A 69 -2.96 0.51 -5.67
C GLN A 69 -2.01 -0.69 -5.72
N ALA A 70 -2.06 -1.49 -6.79
CA ALA A 70 -1.15 -2.61 -7.00
C ALA A 70 0.32 -2.17 -7.08
N LEU A 71 0.62 -1.08 -7.79
CA LEU A 71 1.96 -0.51 -7.87
C LEU A 71 2.46 -0.02 -6.50
N ASN A 72 1.62 0.66 -5.73
CA ASN A 72 1.98 1.15 -4.40
C ASN A 72 2.18 -0.01 -3.41
N GLU A 73 1.38 -1.05 -3.50
CA GLU A 73 1.56 -2.26 -2.71
C GLU A 73 2.86 -2.98 -3.07
N ALA A 74 3.16 -3.12 -4.36
CA ALA A 74 4.42 -3.70 -4.82
C ALA A 74 5.63 -2.90 -4.34
N LYS A 75 5.59 -1.57 -4.42
CA LYS A 75 6.64 -0.68 -3.90
C LYS A 75 6.85 -0.85 -2.39
N ARG A 76 5.75 -0.93 -1.61
CA ARG A 76 5.83 -1.17 -0.16
C ARG A 76 6.47 -2.52 0.16
N ARG A 77 6.12 -3.57 -0.58
CA ARG A 77 6.74 -4.89 -0.43
C ARG A 77 8.23 -4.88 -0.77
N VAL A 78 8.61 -4.22 -1.85
CA VAL A 78 10.03 -4.06 -2.21
C VAL A 78 10.79 -3.32 -1.11
N ALA A 79 10.28 -2.20 -0.61
CA ALA A 79 10.91 -1.46 0.48
C ALA A 79 11.06 -2.30 1.75
N ALA A 80 10.03 -3.06 2.13
CA ALA A 80 10.10 -3.96 3.28
C ALA A 80 11.16 -5.07 3.06
N LEU A 81 11.24 -5.64 1.86
CA LEU A 81 12.25 -6.64 1.53
C LEU A 81 13.68 -6.06 1.53
N GLN A 82 13.88 -4.82 1.08
CA GLN A 82 15.16 -4.12 1.13
C GLN A 82 15.62 -3.89 2.57
N VAL A 83 14.71 -3.53 3.47
CA VAL A 83 15.01 -3.41 4.90
C VAL A 83 15.44 -4.75 5.50
N LEU A 84 14.70 -5.83 5.22
CA LEU A 84 15.01 -7.18 5.69
C LEU A 84 16.32 -7.73 5.10
N ALA A 85 16.57 -7.46 3.82
CA ALA A 85 17.83 -7.81 3.17
C ALA A 85 19.01 -6.96 3.63
N GLY A 86 18.75 -5.86 4.34
CA GLY A 86 19.77 -4.94 4.81
C GLY A 86 20.42 -4.11 3.72
N SER A 87 19.82 -4.00 2.53
CA SER A 87 20.36 -3.24 1.39
C SER A 87 20.09 -1.74 1.45
N GLU A 88 19.25 -1.29 2.39
CA GLU A 88 18.90 0.11 2.59
C GLU A 88 19.19 0.54 4.04
N PRO A 89 19.71 1.76 4.29
CA PRO A 89 19.79 2.33 5.62
C PRO A 89 18.38 2.57 6.19
N VAL A 90 18.26 2.51 7.51
CA VAL A 90 16.98 2.62 8.21
C VAL A 90 17.14 3.50 9.44
N VAL A 91 16.11 4.33 9.71
CA VAL A 91 16.00 5.12 10.94
C VAL A 91 14.65 4.81 11.59
N GLY A 92 14.64 4.64 12.91
CA GLY A 92 13.41 4.37 13.63
C GLY A 92 13.59 4.34 15.14
N SER A 93 12.50 4.18 15.85
CA SER A 93 12.56 3.98 17.32
C SER A 93 13.26 2.67 17.65
N GLY A 94 14.03 2.65 18.74
CA GLY A 94 14.75 1.46 19.13
C GLY A 94 15.68 1.70 20.30
N ILE A 95 16.71 0.86 20.41
CA ILE A 95 17.72 0.92 21.47
C ILE A 95 19.13 0.86 20.90
N THR A 96 20.04 1.50 21.62
CA THR A 96 21.48 1.40 21.40
C THR A 96 22.13 0.81 22.63
N ILE A 97 22.89 -0.27 22.47
CA ILE A 97 23.51 -1.04 23.52
C ILE A 97 25.04 -0.91 23.34
N THR A 98 25.73 -0.34 24.33
CA THR A 98 27.19 -0.25 24.34
C THR A 98 27.74 -1.29 25.29
N ILE A 99 28.59 -2.15 24.78
CA ILE A 99 29.23 -3.26 25.52
C ILE A 99 30.72 -2.99 25.61
N SER A 100 31.24 -2.96 26.83
CA SER A 100 32.67 -2.82 27.11
C SER A 100 33.17 -4.03 27.91
N GLY A 101 34.39 -4.48 27.65
CA GLY A 101 34.98 -5.66 28.27
C GLY A 101 35.01 -6.85 27.31
N ASN A 102 35.21 -8.05 27.85
CA ASN A 102 35.32 -9.25 27.03
C ASN A 102 33.96 -9.66 26.47
N LEU A 103 33.84 -9.74 25.16
CA LEU A 103 32.63 -10.16 24.44
C LEU A 103 33.00 -11.29 23.48
N SER A 104 32.37 -12.45 23.64
CA SER A 104 32.51 -13.57 22.72
C SER A 104 31.50 -13.50 21.56
N ALA A 105 31.83 -14.16 20.46
CA ALA A 105 30.91 -14.28 19.31
C ALA A 105 29.60 -14.97 19.69
N THR A 106 29.65 -15.94 20.60
CA THR A 106 28.45 -16.62 21.10
C THR A 106 27.56 -15.66 21.88
N THR A 107 28.11 -14.90 22.80
CA THR A 107 27.37 -13.89 23.59
C THR A 107 26.72 -12.82 22.68
N LEU A 108 27.45 -12.38 21.64
CA LEU A 108 26.93 -11.45 20.68
C LEU A 108 25.76 -12.08 19.86
N LEU A 109 25.93 -13.34 19.45
CA LEU A 109 24.88 -14.06 18.72
C LEU A 109 23.60 -14.22 19.57
N ASP A 110 23.75 -14.59 20.84
CA ASP A 110 22.62 -14.72 21.78
C ASP A 110 21.91 -13.38 21.95
N ALA A 111 22.65 -12.28 22.12
CA ALA A 111 22.07 -10.94 22.19
C ALA A 111 21.28 -10.57 20.93
N ILE A 112 21.76 -10.92 19.75
CA ILE A 112 21.07 -10.65 18.48
C ILE A 112 19.80 -11.50 18.37
N GLN A 113 19.82 -12.74 18.87
CA GLN A 113 18.62 -13.59 18.91
C GLN A 113 17.60 -13.03 19.90
N GLU A 114 17.99 -12.63 21.11
CA GLU A 114 17.13 -11.95 22.09
C GLU A 114 16.46 -10.70 21.49
N LEU A 115 17.22 -9.87 20.77
CA LEU A 115 16.69 -8.69 20.09
C LEU A 115 15.70 -9.04 18.98
N ARG A 116 15.96 -10.09 18.20
CA ARG A 116 15.04 -10.56 17.15
C ARG A 116 13.76 -11.13 17.74
N ASP A 117 13.85 -11.91 18.79
CA ASP A 117 12.70 -12.46 19.50
C ASP A 117 11.88 -11.35 20.16
N GLY A 118 12.53 -10.26 20.59
CA GLY A 118 11.91 -9.03 21.05
C GLY A 118 11.29 -8.18 19.92
N GLY A 119 11.39 -8.60 18.66
CA GLY A 119 10.77 -7.93 17.51
C GLY A 119 11.64 -6.86 16.84
N ALA A 120 12.98 -6.90 16.99
CA ALA A 120 13.87 -6.01 16.27
C ALA A 120 13.77 -6.23 14.75
N THR A 121 13.43 -5.17 14.00
CA THR A 121 13.28 -5.20 12.55
C THR A 121 14.58 -4.98 11.79
N ALA A 122 15.52 -4.29 12.42
CA ALA A 122 16.85 -4.03 11.86
C ALA A 122 17.88 -3.98 12.98
N ILE A 123 19.06 -4.56 12.75
CA ILE A 123 20.15 -4.61 13.73
C ILE A 123 21.45 -4.28 13.03
N GLN A 124 22.30 -3.48 13.68
CA GLN A 124 23.66 -3.16 13.29
C GLN A 124 24.59 -3.41 14.47
N VAL A 125 25.74 -3.97 14.20
CA VAL A 125 26.85 -4.06 15.16
C VAL A 125 28.00 -3.19 14.67
N SER A 126 28.51 -2.35 15.54
CA SER A 126 29.61 -1.42 15.20
C SER A 126 30.63 -1.32 16.30
N ASP A 127 31.81 -0.88 15.93
CA ASP A 127 32.78 -0.32 16.83
C ASP A 127 32.96 1.19 16.58
N ARG A 128 34.09 1.78 16.91
CA ARG A 128 34.37 3.21 16.71
C ARG A 128 34.41 3.58 15.23
N ASP A 129 34.91 2.70 14.36
CA ASP A 129 35.28 3.02 12.98
C ASP A 129 34.47 2.22 11.94
N LEU A 130 33.98 1.06 12.32
CA LEU A 130 33.33 0.11 11.42
C LEU A 130 31.92 -0.24 11.90
N ALA A 131 31.03 -0.44 10.95
CA ALA A 131 29.66 -0.86 11.21
C ALA A 131 29.25 -1.97 10.24
N VAL A 132 28.55 -2.98 10.74
CA VAL A 132 28.10 -4.14 9.98
C VAL A 132 26.60 -4.34 10.19
N ARG A 133 25.85 -4.39 9.11
CA ARG A 133 24.43 -4.75 9.12
C ARG A 133 24.28 -6.23 9.43
N VAL A 134 23.45 -6.56 10.41
CA VAL A 134 23.14 -7.95 10.75
C VAL A 134 21.90 -8.39 9.97
N VAL A 135 22.08 -9.40 9.13
CA VAL A 135 21.02 -10.06 8.33
C VAL A 135 21.00 -11.57 8.57
N ALA A 136 20.07 -12.28 7.97
CA ALA A 136 19.92 -13.73 8.16
C ALA A 136 21.18 -14.54 7.80
N SER A 137 21.98 -14.07 6.85
CA SER A 137 23.23 -14.71 6.43
C SER A 137 24.49 -14.27 7.22
N SER A 138 24.33 -13.38 8.21
CA SER A 138 25.47 -12.93 9.02
C SER A 138 26.01 -14.06 9.88
N TRP A 139 27.32 -14.15 9.96
CA TRP A 139 28.02 -15.10 10.81
C TRP A 139 28.97 -14.37 11.77
N PHE A 140 29.29 -15.01 12.88
CA PHE A 140 30.06 -14.44 13.99
C PHE A 140 31.22 -15.37 14.35
N ALA A 141 32.36 -14.80 14.66
CA ALA A 141 33.51 -15.53 15.15
C ALA A 141 34.29 -14.70 16.19
N ASP A 142 34.97 -15.36 17.09
CA ASP A 142 35.85 -14.69 18.06
C ASP A 142 37.05 -14.03 17.36
N SER A 143 37.46 -12.88 17.87
CA SER A 143 38.63 -12.14 17.43
C SER A 143 39.52 -11.79 18.66
N ALA A 144 40.79 -11.48 18.44
CA ALA A 144 41.76 -11.24 19.53
C ALA A 144 41.32 -10.11 20.50
N ASN A 145 40.64 -9.06 19.97
CA ASN A 145 40.26 -7.88 20.77
C ASN A 145 38.74 -7.54 20.58
N GLY A 146 37.91 -8.54 20.30
CA GLY A 146 36.48 -8.34 20.07
C GLY A 146 35.87 -9.48 19.27
N VAL A 147 35.03 -9.17 18.29
CA VAL A 147 34.29 -10.15 17.49
C VAL A 147 34.40 -9.84 16.00
N THR A 148 34.40 -10.88 15.19
CA THR A 148 34.27 -10.76 13.72
C THR A 148 32.81 -10.98 13.32
N VAL A 149 32.25 -10.05 12.57
CA VAL A 149 30.89 -10.12 12.04
C VAL A 149 30.95 -10.10 10.52
N SER A 150 30.49 -11.16 9.87
CA SER A 150 30.49 -11.31 8.40
C SER A 150 31.82 -10.94 7.73
N GLY A 151 32.96 -11.30 8.37
CA GLY A 151 34.30 -11.04 7.86
C GLY A 151 34.94 -9.71 8.30
N THR A 152 34.18 -8.84 8.97
CA THR A 152 34.68 -7.57 9.52
C THR A 152 35.01 -7.76 11.00
N ALA A 153 36.27 -7.54 11.39
CA ALA A 153 36.70 -7.60 12.78
C ALA A 153 36.38 -6.28 13.48
N LEU A 154 35.57 -6.34 14.52
CA LEU A 154 35.13 -5.23 15.35
C LEU A 154 35.82 -5.31 16.71
N GLN A 155 36.25 -4.17 17.24
CA GLN A 155 36.93 -4.07 18.50
C GLN A 155 36.03 -3.51 19.60
N VAL A 156 36.26 -3.94 20.85
CA VAL A 156 35.53 -3.38 21.99
C VAL A 156 35.96 -1.92 22.25
N PRO A 157 35.07 -1.02 22.63
CA PRO A 157 33.65 -1.26 22.93
C PRO A 157 32.82 -1.50 21.68
N ILE A 158 31.93 -2.51 21.74
CA ILE A 158 30.98 -2.85 20.69
C ILE A 158 29.64 -2.13 20.95
N VAL A 159 29.08 -1.58 19.88
CA VAL A 159 27.75 -0.93 19.92
C VAL A 159 26.78 -1.74 19.07
N ILE A 160 25.68 -2.16 19.67
CA ILE A 160 24.57 -2.80 18.97
C ILE A 160 23.45 -1.77 18.86
N SER A 161 23.05 -1.44 17.64
CA SER A 161 21.87 -0.60 17.37
C SER A 161 20.74 -1.49 16.84
N ALA A 162 19.56 -1.42 17.46
CA ALA A 162 18.40 -2.22 17.10
C ALA A 162 17.17 -1.34 16.98
N ILE A 163 16.47 -1.44 15.85
CA ILE A 163 15.19 -0.76 15.60
C ILE A 163 14.04 -1.69 15.97
N GLY A 164 13.14 -1.21 16.81
CA GLY A 164 11.98 -1.94 17.33
C GLY A 164 11.35 -1.21 18.50
N ASP A 165 10.38 -1.82 19.15
CA ASP A 165 9.76 -1.26 20.35
C ASP A 165 10.73 -1.35 21.54
N SER A 166 11.25 -0.22 22.00
CA SER A 166 12.21 -0.15 23.11
C SER A 166 11.64 -0.72 24.40
N SER A 167 10.30 -0.65 24.62
CA SER A 167 9.63 -1.21 25.80
C SER A 167 9.65 -2.74 25.84
N VAL A 168 9.89 -3.39 24.71
CA VAL A 168 10.05 -4.85 24.56
C VAL A 168 11.51 -5.25 24.46
N LEU A 169 12.30 -4.50 23.68
CA LEU A 169 13.72 -4.82 23.45
C LEU A 169 14.57 -4.69 24.69
N GLU A 170 14.36 -3.66 25.50
CA GLU A 170 15.18 -3.45 26.70
C GLU A 170 14.96 -4.53 27.78
N PRO A 171 13.73 -4.96 28.12
CA PRO A 171 13.51 -6.10 29.01
C PRO A 171 14.06 -7.43 28.48
N ALA A 172 14.04 -7.66 27.16
CA ALA A 172 14.55 -8.88 26.55
C ALA A 172 16.03 -9.12 26.91
N LEU A 173 16.84 -8.08 26.95
CA LEU A 173 18.26 -8.16 27.30
C LEU A 173 18.54 -8.40 28.81
N LYS A 174 17.51 -8.23 29.66
CA LYS A 174 17.61 -8.37 31.13
C LYS A 174 17.10 -9.72 31.62
N ILE A 175 16.85 -10.66 30.72
CA ILE A 175 16.41 -12.02 31.09
C ILE A 175 17.53 -12.70 31.89
N PRO A 176 17.21 -13.48 32.95
CA PRO A 176 18.22 -14.23 33.70
C PRO A 176 19.04 -15.17 32.77
N GLY A 177 20.35 -15.03 32.80
CA GLY A 177 21.29 -15.71 31.89
C GLY A 177 21.43 -15.06 30.51
N GLY A 178 20.72 -13.95 30.23
CA GLY A 178 20.84 -13.18 28.99
C GLY A 178 22.11 -12.31 28.91
N LEU A 179 22.09 -11.39 27.94
CA LEU A 179 23.27 -10.56 27.64
C LEU A 179 23.84 -9.82 28.87
N GLN A 180 22.95 -9.21 29.67
CA GLN A 180 23.38 -8.39 30.81
C GLN A 180 24.10 -9.23 31.88
N ASP A 181 23.58 -10.40 32.19
CA ASP A 181 24.19 -11.30 33.18
C ASP A 181 25.51 -11.90 32.69
N THR A 182 25.56 -12.29 31.42
CA THR A 182 26.74 -12.91 30.80
C THR A 182 27.91 -11.94 30.72
N VAL A 183 27.68 -10.72 30.25
CA VAL A 183 28.72 -9.69 30.16
C VAL A 183 29.14 -9.23 31.55
N GLY A 184 28.21 -9.04 32.48
CA GLY A 184 28.48 -8.64 33.86
C GLY A 184 29.33 -9.69 34.60
N SER A 185 29.02 -10.98 34.42
CA SER A 185 29.80 -12.10 35.01
C SER A 185 31.24 -12.16 34.44
N GLY A 186 31.43 -11.74 33.20
CA GLY A 186 32.74 -11.61 32.54
C GLY A 186 33.52 -10.35 32.94
N GLY A 187 33.00 -9.52 33.86
CA GLY A 187 33.65 -8.25 34.27
C GLY A 187 33.45 -7.11 33.25
N GLY A 188 32.58 -7.28 32.27
CA GLY A 188 32.21 -6.26 31.31
C GLY A 188 31.10 -5.35 31.84
N THR A 189 30.80 -4.30 31.08
CA THR A 189 29.72 -3.36 31.37
C THR A 189 28.84 -3.19 30.16
N ILE A 190 27.52 -3.03 30.40
CA ILE A 190 26.51 -2.75 29.38
C ILE A 190 25.81 -1.44 29.73
N ASN A 191 25.67 -0.59 28.73
CA ASN A 191 24.85 0.59 28.81
C ASN A 191 23.79 0.55 27.66
N THR A 192 22.52 0.64 28.00
CA THR A 192 21.40 0.63 27.03
C THR A 192 20.72 1.97 27.05
N VAL A 193 20.50 2.56 25.88
CA VAL A 193 19.81 3.84 25.70
C VAL A 193 18.70 3.66 24.67
N ALA A 194 17.46 3.98 25.06
CA ALA A 194 16.33 4.03 24.13
C ALA A 194 16.31 5.38 23.40
N SER A 195 16.01 5.35 22.11
CA SER A 195 15.88 6.54 21.27
C SER A 195 14.74 6.38 20.26
N GLN A 196 14.14 7.50 19.86
CA GLN A 196 13.15 7.52 18.77
C GLN A 196 13.80 7.53 17.39
N ASP A 197 15.09 7.89 17.32
CA ASP A 197 15.85 8.07 16.09
C ASP A 197 17.14 7.24 16.15
N VAL A 198 17.02 5.92 16.22
CA VAL A 198 18.13 5.00 16.06
C VAL A 198 18.44 4.88 14.57
N GLU A 199 19.66 5.26 14.17
CA GLU A 199 20.11 5.16 12.79
C GLU A 199 20.92 3.87 12.58
N ILE A 200 20.55 3.13 11.53
CA ILE A 200 21.27 1.98 11.01
C ILE A 200 21.71 2.31 9.60
N SER A 201 22.97 2.75 9.47
CA SER A 201 23.55 3.21 8.20
C SER A 201 24.29 2.10 7.44
N ALA A 202 24.71 1.04 8.12
CA ALA A 202 25.36 -0.08 7.48
C ALA A 202 24.42 -0.84 6.56
N VAL A 203 24.90 -1.17 5.36
CA VAL A 203 24.15 -1.91 4.34
C VAL A 203 24.93 -3.13 3.88
N VAL A 204 24.21 -4.16 3.47
CA VAL A 204 24.77 -5.34 2.80
C VAL A 204 24.81 -5.07 1.31
N PRO A 205 25.97 -5.14 0.65
CA PRO A 205 26.03 -4.98 -0.80
C PRO A 205 25.19 -6.06 -1.50
N LEU A 206 24.37 -5.64 -2.45
CA LEU A 206 23.68 -6.59 -3.30
C LEU A 206 24.67 -7.41 -4.12
N PRO A 207 24.46 -8.72 -4.31
CA PRO A 207 25.31 -9.52 -5.18
C PRO A 207 25.29 -8.92 -6.59
N LYS A 208 26.46 -8.67 -7.15
CA LYS A 208 26.57 -8.24 -8.56
C LYS A 208 26.09 -9.39 -9.43
N SER A 209 25.04 -9.17 -10.18
CA SER A 209 24.51 -10.09 -11.21
C SER A 209 25.49 -10.24 -12.37
#